data_eb2f286da87c1221478a94f48199643e
#
_entry.id   eb2f286da87c1221478a94f48199643e
#
_cell.length_a   1.000
_cell.length_b   1.000
_cell.length_c   1.000
_cell.angle_alpha   90.00
_cell.angle_beta   90.00
_cell.angle_gamma   90.00
#
_symmetry.space_group_name_H-M   'P 1'
#
loop_
_entity.id
_entity.type
_entity.pdbx_description
1 polymer ?
#
loop_
_entity_poly.entity_id
_entity_poly.type
_entity_poly.pdbx_seq_one_letter_code
_entity_poly.pdbx_strand_id
1 'polypeptide(L)'
;MPQALNLRNGTIIYDNFFWLLEHADKNPADLLLSEDLLQISFCGGQYLLDAGWYGTGPRGRFGVMLVENQDWEHPLRQEYTREISRLPALLQECIDWLWHTRIAPAEADPRPLLQVVAGIVYNDRGEVLLSSRPEGKAYAGYWEFAGGKVEAGEGELAALRREFAEELGIQIRSAVPWLAKTHSYEHAHVRLRFFRVPADGWRGELQAREGQQWRWQRPGRYDVSPMLPANAALLAALALPTQFSGSLNEGLHAADGFCVLPLHAANPPPGSRLLADLADLAADTPDGVRRWPLVRSAGDIAAATAAQAEAAVWPADNVTAAEQACAALAAGVPLPLVLLPANAALAARYAERWLAAGAQAVVRGSEDNFR
;
A
#
# COMPACT_ATOMS: atom_id res chain seq x y z
N MET A 1 -25.81 -15.33 -6.79
CA MET A 1 -24.77 -14.64 -6.02
C MET A 1 -24.43 -13.36 -6.77
N PRO A 2 -24.34 -12.20 -6.10
CA PRO A 2 -23.88 -11.00 -6.78
C PRO A 2 -22.47 -11.24 -7.30
N GLN A 3 -22.22 -10.83 -8.52
CA GLN A 3 -20.92 -10.99 -9.18
C GLN A 3 -19.89 -10.16 -8.40
N ALA A 4 -18.86 -10.80 -7.88
CA ALA A 4 -17.78 -10.10 -7.18
C ALA A 4 -17.11 -9.10 -8.13
N LEU A 5 -16.92 -7.86 -7.70
CA LEU A 5 -16.22 -6.84 -8.48
C LEU A 5 -14.75 -7.25 -8.66
N ASN A 6 -14.29 -7.24 -9.89
CA ASN A 6 -12.86 -7.34 -10.18
C ASN A 6 -12.23 -5.95 -10.03
N LEU A 7 -11.66 -5.70 -8.88
CA LEU A 7 -11.11 -4.38 -8.53
C LEU A 7 -9.84 -4.01 -9.32
N ARG A 8 -9.27 -4.95 -10.12
CA ARG A 8 -7.98 -4.73 -10.78
C ARG A 8 -6.91 -4.37 -9.74
N ASN A 9 -6.48 -3.10 -9.72
CA ASN A 9 -5.56 -2.56 -8.72
C ASN A 9 -6.24 -1.53 -7.78
N GLY A 10 -7.58 -1.52 -7.69
CA GLY A 10 -8.34 -0.65 -6.79
C GLY A 10 -8.36 -1.17 -5.34
N THR A 11 -8.37 -0.27 -4.38
CA THR A 11 -8.51 -0.56 -2.95
C THR A 11 -9.82 0.04 -2.45
N ILE A 12 -10.69 -0.77 -1.87
CA ILE A 12 -11.91 -0.27 -1.23
C ILE A 12 -11.49 0.53 0.00
N ILE A 13 -11.91 1.78 0.07
CA ILE A 13 -11.66 2.68 1.20
C ILE A 13 -12.91 2.98 2.02
N TYR A 14 -14.09 2.74 1.44
CA TYR A 14 -15.39 2.80 2.11
C TYR A 14 -16.34 1.76 1.51
N ASP A 15 -17.12 1.04 2.33
CA ASP A 15 -17.99 -0.03 1.90
C ASP A 15 -19.25 -0.17 2.77
N ASN A 16 -20.37 0.26 2.21
CA ASN A 16 -21.74 -0.12 2.60
C ASN A 16 -22.45 -0.84 1.42
N PHE A 17 -21.72 -1.17 0.38
CA PHE A 17 -22.25 -1.68 -0.87
C PHE A 17 -22.72 -3.14 -0.76
N PHE A 18 -21.98 -3.98 -0.06
CA PHE A 18 -22.36 -5.40 0.12
C PHE A 18 -23.67 -5.53 0.90
N TRP A 19 -23.86 -4.70 1.92
CA TRP A 19 -25.15 -4.64 2.60
C TRP A 19 -26.29 -4.29 1.64
N LEU A 20 -26.09 -3.37 0.70
CA LEU A 20 -27.10 -2.99 -0.29
C LEU A 20 -27.45 -4.17 -1.21
N LEU A 21 -26.47 -4.96 -1.62
CA LEU A 21 -26.69 -6.11 -2.51
C LEU A 21 -27.51 -7.21 -1.84
N GLU A 22 -27.40 -7.38 -0.52
CA GLU A 22 -28.25 -8.29 0.26
C GLU A 22 -29.74 -7.87 0.27
N HIS A 23 -30.00 -6.60 -0.09
CA HIS A 23 -31.34 -6.01 -0.16
C HIS A 23 -31.76 -5.65 -1.60
N ALA A 24 -31.18 -6.32 -2.59
CA ALA A 24 -31.42 -6.02 -4.01
C ALA A 24 -32.87 -6.28 -4.49
N ASP A 25 -33.63 -7.03 -3.70
CA ASP A 25 -35.06 -7.29 -3.92
C ASP A 25 -35.98 -6.16 -3.43
N LYS A 26 -35.44 -5.21 -2.64
CA LYS A 26 -36.21 -4.09 -2.10
C LYS A 26 -36.21 -2.88 -3.03
N ASN A 27 -37.26 -2.06 -2.90
CA ASN A 27 -37.26 -0.78 -3.58
C ASN A 27 -36.24 0.16 -2.92
N PRO A 28 -35.30 0.74 -3.69
CA PRO A 28 -34.28 1.67 -3.13
C PRO A 28 -34.90 2.85 -2.36
N ALA A 29 -36.08 3.30 -2.75
CA ALA A 29 -36.76 4.41 -2.10
C ALA A 29 -37.21 4.09 -0.65
N ASP A 30 -37.32 2.81 -0.30
CA ASP A 30 -37.73 2.32 1.01
C ASP A 30 -36.51 2.03 1.93
N LEU A 31 -35.30 2.14 1.37
CA LEU A 31 -34.06 1.97 2.11
C LEU A 31 -33.52 3.32 2.58
N LEU A 32 -32.90 3.34 3.77
CA LEU A 32 -32.18 4.52 4.26
C LEU A 32 -30.78 4.56 3.62
N LEU A 33 -30.73 5.04 2.37
CA LEU A 33 -29.50 5.12 1.59
C LEU A 33 -28.81 6.47 1.81
N SER A 34 -27.47 6.46 1.81
CA SER A 34 -26.61 7.64 1.92
C SER A 34 -25.97 7.99 0.57
N GLU A 35 -25.38 9.19 0.50
CA GLU A 35 -24.57 9.60 -0.65
C GLU A 35 -23.28 8.78 -0.77
N ASP A 36 -22.82 8.15 0.33
CA ASP A 36 -21.65 7.27 0.33
C ASP A 36 -22.10 5.81 0.50
N LEU A 37 -21.91 4.98 -0.51
CA LEU A 37 -22.16 3.54 -0.50
C LEU A 37 -20.89 2.73 -0.73
N LEU A 38 -20.06 3.15 -1.67
CA LEU A 38 -18.79 2.49 -1.98
C LEU A 38 -17.78 3.52 -2.49
N GLN A 39 -16.56 3.47 -1.98
CA GLN A 39 -15.44 4.21 -2.55
C GLN A 39 -14.26 3.28 -2.80
N ILE A 40 -13.73 3.33 -4.02
CA ILE A 40 -12.57 2.54 -4.46
C ILE A 40 -11.49 3.51 -4.93
N SER A 41 -10.32 3.41 -4.31
CA SER A 41 -9.13 4.20 -4.64
C SER A 41 -8.22 3.42 -5.57
N PHE A 42 -7.72 4.09 -6.63
CA PHE A 42 -6.75 3.53 -7.58
C PHE A 42 -5.52 4.39 -7.66
N CYS A 43 -4.38 3.79 -7.99
CA CYS A 43 -3.09 4.46 -8.15
C CYS A 43 -2.72 5.36 -6.96
N GLY A 44 -2.96 4.85 -5.72
CA GLY A 44 -2.69 5.60 -4.50
C GLY A 44 -3.57 6.83 -4.30
N GLY A 45 -4.79 6.85 -4.89
CA GLY A 45 -5.77 7.91 -4.76
C GLY A 45 -5.77 8.94 -5.88
N GLN A 46 -4.96 8.73 -6.92
CA GLN A 46 -5.06 9.54 -8.14
C GLN A 46 -6.45 9.44 -8.74
N TYR A 47 -7.02 8.23 -8.77
CA TYR A 47 -8.40 8.02 -9.21
C TYR A 47 -9.25 7.51 -8.04
N LEU A 48 -10.46 8.06 -7.95
CA LEU A 48 -11.44 7.63 -6.98
C LEU A 48 -12.73 7.28 -7.72
N LEU A 49 -13.20 6.04 -7.54
CA LEU A 49 -14.51 5.60 -7.97
C LEU A 49 -15.44 5.67 -6.77
N ASP A 50 -16.46 6.48 -6.87
CA ASP A 50 -17.46 6.70 -5.86
C ASP A 50 -18.82 6.20 -6.33
N ALA A 51 -19.54 5.54 -5.45
CA ALA A 51 -20.93 5.17 -5.69
C ALA A 51 -21.79 5.57 -4.49
N GLY A 52 -22.89 6.24 -4.76
CA GLY A 52 -23.80 6.73 -3.76
C GLY A 52 -25.25 6.85 -4.21
N TRP A 53 -26.13 7.17 -3.27
CA TRP A 53 -27.53 7.44 -3.56
C TRP A 53 -27.80 8.95 -3.54
N TYR A 54 -28.17 9.49 -4.69
CA TYR A 54 -28.39 10.93 -4.88
C TYR A 54 -29.86 11.25 -5.06
N GLY A 55 -30.36 12.22 -4.28
CA GLY A 55 -31.74 12.67 -4.29
C GLY A 55 -32.58 12.02 -3.18
N THR A 56 -33.86 12.35 -3.13
CA THR A 56 -34.77 11.94 -2.07
C THR A 56 -35.96 11.14 -2.60
N GLY A 57 -36.34 10.10 -1.85
CA GLY A 57 -37.51 9.24 -2.09
C GLY A 57 -37.57 8.68 -3.52
N PRO A 58 -38.73 8.64 -4.17
CA PRO A 58 -38.88 7.99 -5.50
C PRO A 58 -38.10 8.67 -6.63
N ARG A 59 -37.56 9.87 -6.42
CA ARG A 59 -36.75 10.58 -7.42
C ARG A 59 -35.26 10.32 -7.28
N GLY A 60 -34.84 9.65 -6.21
CA GLY A 60 -33.46 9.27 -5.98
C GLY A 60 -32.93 8.30 -7.05
N ARG A 61 -31.64 8.26 -7.22
CA ARG A 61 -30.93 7.36 -8.13
C ARG A 61 -29.53 7.08 -7.59
N PHE A 62 -29.01 5.92 -7.90
CA PHE A 62 -27.59 5.62 -7.70
C PHE A 62 -26.77 6.41 -8.72
N GLY A 63 -25.73 7.07 -8.27
CA GLY A 63 -24.67 7.66 -9.07
C GLY A 63 -23.39 6.87 -8.90
N VAL A 64 -22.68 6.64 -9.99
CA VAL A 64 -21.31 6.13 -9.99
C VAL A 64 -20.47 7.20 -10.66
N MET A 65 -19.52 7.74 -9.91
CA MET A 65 -18.61 8.80 -10.38
C MET A 65 -17.18 8.32 -10.30
N LEU A 66 -16.43 8.54 -11.37
CA LEU A 66 -15.00 8.32 -11.44
C LEU A 66 -14.32 9.69 -11.56
N VAL A 67 -13.52 10.06 -10.58
CA VAL A 67 -12.80 11.34 -10.55
C VAL A 67 -11.30 11.11 -10.55
N GLU A 68 -10.56 12.07 -11.08
CA GLU A 68 -9.11 12.14 -11.03
C GLU A 68 -8.70 13.29 -10.11
N ASN A 69 -7.71 13.05 -9.24
CA ASN A 69 -7.17 14.04 -8.31
C ASN A 69 -8.25 14.74 -7.44
N GLN A 70 -9.35 14.03 -7.13
CA GLN A 70 -10.50 14.54 -6.37
C GLN A 70 -11.21 15.74 -7.03
N ASP A 71 -11.11 15.88 -8.35
CA ASP A 71 -11.87 16.89 -9.11
C ASP A 71 -13.32 16.40 -9.31
N TRP A 72 -14.17 16.71 -8.34
CA TRP A 72 -15.60 16.38 -8.35
C TRP A 72 -16.40 17.25 -9.31
N GLU A 73 -15.87 18.39 -9.74
CA GLU A 73 -16.54 19.29 -10.67
C GLU A 73 -16.44 18.77 -12.12
N HIS A 74 -15.37 18.01 -12.42
CA HIS A 74 -15.11 17.48 -13.76
C HIS A 74 -14.84 15.96 -13.70
N PRO A 75 -15.83 15.12 -13.37
CA PRO A 75 -15.64 13.68 -13.29
C PRO A 75 -15.25 13.10 -14.66
N LEU A 76 -14.32 12.15 -14.65
CA LEU A 76 -13.91 11.42 -15.87
C LEU A 76 -15.07 10.60 -16.46
N ARG A 77 -15.89 10.03 -15.57
CA ARG A 77 -17.14 9.35 -15.91
C ARG A 77 -18.18 9.59 -14.83
N GLN A 78 -19.44 9.69 -15.26
CA GLN A 78 -20.58 9.78 -14.36
C GLN A 78 -21.75 9.01 -14.96
N GLU A 79 -22.22 8.00 -14.22
CA GLU A 79 -23.30 7.12 -14.66
C GLU A 79 -24.39 7.05 -13.58
N TYR A 80 -25.61 6.79 -13.98
CA TYR A 80 -26.73 6.72 -13.05
C TYR A 80 -27.62 5.51 -13.33
N THR A 81 -28.17 4.92 -12.25
CA THR A 81 -29.21 3.89 -12.34
C THR A 81 -30.21 4.01 -11.19
N ARG A 82 -31.37 3.40 -11.33
CA ARG A 82 -32.32 3.22 -10.23
C ARG A 82 -32.42 1.77 -9.77
N GLU A 83 -31.71 0.88 -10.43
CA GLU A 83 -31.74 -0.55 -10.18
C GLU A 83 -30.49 -0.96 -9.40
N ILE A 84 -30.68 -1.51 -8.21
CA ILE A 84 -29.59 -2.07 -7.37
C ILE A 84 -28.85 -3.16 -8.17
N SER A 85 -29.58 -3.99 -8.91
CA SER A 85 -29.02 -5.08 -9.71
C SER A 85 -28.09 -4.62 -10.84
N ARG A 86 -28.24 -3.38 -11.31
CA ARG A 86 -27.39 -2.79 -12.37
C ARG A 86 -26.08 -2.21 -11.81
N LEU A 87 -26.05 -1.89 -10.54
CA LEU A 87 -24.94 -1.15 -9.94
C LEU A 87 -23.59 -1.91 -10.00
N PRO A 88 -23.51 -3.23 -9.74
CA PRO A 88 -22.26 -3.98 -9.89
C PRO A 88 -21.68 -3.91 -11.30
N ALA A 89 -22.53 -4.00 -12.31
CA ALA A 89 -22.09 -3.92 -13.70
C ALA A 89 -21.58 -2.53 -14.06
N LEU A 90 -22.24 -1.46 -13.60
CA LEU A 90 -21.78 -0.08 -13.82
C LEU A 90 -20.43 0.17 -13.15
N LEU A 91 -20.25 -0.30 -11.93
CA LEU A 91 -18.97 -0.22 -11.22
C LEU A 91 -17.88 -0.94 -12.00
N GLN A 92 -18.14 -2.17 -12.46
CA GLN A 92 -17.17 -2.94 -13.24
C GLN A 92 -16.83 -2.25 -14.57
N GLU A 93 -17.82 -1.70 -15.27
CA GLU A 93 -17.61 -0.94 -16.50
C GLU A 93 -16.71 0.29 -16.27
N CYS A 94 -16.87 1.01 -15.15
CA CYS A 94 -16.02 2.14 -14.79
C CYS A 94 -14.60 1.69 -14.44
N ILE A 95 -14.46 0.59 -13.68
CA ILE A 95 -13.16 0.01 -13.32
C ILE A 95 -12.41 -0.43 -14.59
N ASP A 96 -13.06 -1.17 -15.46
CA ASP A 96 -12.44 -1.66 -16.70
C ASP A 96 -12.09 -0.51 -17.66
N TRP A 97 -12.95 0.50 -17.76
CA TRP A 97 -12.64 1.69 -18.54
C TRP A 97 -11.41 2.41 -17.98
N LEU A 98 -11.36 2.65 -16.65
CA LEU A 98 -10.21 3.27 -16.01
C LEU A 98 -8.93 2.47 -16.25
N TRP A 99 -9.01 1.15 -16.07
CA TRP A 99 -7.88 0.26 -16.30
C TRP A 99 -7.32 0.38 -17.71
N HIS A 100 -8.19 0.25 -18.71
CA HIS A 100 -7.75 0.22 -20.12
C HIS A 100 -7.40 1.57 -20.70
N THR A 101 -7.91 2.67 -20.15
CA THR A 101 -7.70 4.01 -20.74
C THR A 101 -6.67 4.85 -20.00
N ARG A 102 -6.47 4.59 -18.70
CA ARG A 102 -5.64 5.44 -17.85
C ARG A 102 -4.53 4.69 -17.11
N ILE A 103 -4.83 3.51 -16.56
CA ILE A 103 -3.88 2.78 -15.71
C ILE A 103 -2.94 1.92 -16.55
N ALA A 104 -3.47 0.97 -17.33
CA ALA A 104 -2.65 0.09 -18.15
C ALA A 104 -1.77 0.82 -19.19
N PRO A 105 -2.27 1.90 -19.87
CA PRO A 105 -1.38 2.71 -20.69
C PRO A 105 -0.34 3.51 -19.90
N ALA A 106 -0.62 3.89 -18.64
CA ALA A 106 0.32 4.64 -17.79
C ALA A 106 1.52 3.80 -17.35
N GLU A 107 1.43 2.47 -17.36
CA GLU A 107 2.58 1.58 -17.11
C GLU A 107 3.68 1.74 -18.18
N ALA A 108 3.32 2.23 -19.36
CA ALA A 108 4.23 2.55 -20.47
C ALA A 108 4.47 4.07 -20.60
N ASP A 109 4.46 4.83 -19.52
CA ASP A 109 4.63 6.29 -19.51
C ASP A 109 5.96 6.70 -20.19
N PRO A 110 5.92 7.42 -21.32
CA PRO A 110 7.09 7.80 -22.07
C PRO A 110 7.89 8.95 -21.43
N ARG A 111 7.36 9.58 -20.37
CA ARG A 111 8.00 10.71 -19.71
C ARG A 111 9.24 10.24 -18.93
N PRO A 112 10.24 11.11 -18.75
CA PRO A 112 11.39 10.79 -17.92
C PRO A 112 10.99 10.39 -16.51
N LEU A 113 11.50 9.26 -16.05
CA LEU A 113 11.27 8.76 -14.69
C LEU A 113 12.07 9.60 -13.69
N LEU A 114 11.37 10.47 -12.95
CA LEU A 114 11.96 11.28 -11.91
C LEU A 114 12.21 10.42 -10.66
N GLN A 115 13.43 10.48 -10.16
CA GLN A 115 13.79 9.83 -8.91
C GLN A 115 13.41 10.74 -7.73
N VAL A 116 12.68 10.20 -6.77
CA VAL A 116 12.24 10.91 -5.57
C VAL A 116 12.55 10.04 -4.35
N VAL A 117 13.04 10.64 -3.29
CA VAL A 117 13.28 9.97 -2.01
C VAL A 117 12.36 10.52 -0.94
N ALA A 118 11.91 9.66 -0.03
CA ALA A 118 11.14 10.05 1.14
C ALA A 118 11.60 9.29 2.38
N GLY A 119 11.59 9.94 3.55
CA GLY A 119 12.10 9.39 4.79
C GLY A 119 10.99 9.13 5.81
N ILE A 120 10.96 7.91 6.32
CA ILE A 120 10.12 7.50 7.44
C ILE A 120 10.99 7.61 8.68
N VAL A 121 10.94 8.77 9.33
CA VAL A 121 11.75 9.07 10.52
C VAL A 121 11.03 8.59 11.76
N TYR A 122 11.72 7.76 12.55
CA TYR A 122 11.20 7.26 13.83
C TYR A 122 11.76 8.08 15.00
N ASN A 123 10.95 8.23 16.06
CA ASN A 123 11.42 8.67 17.36
C ASN A 123 11.62 7.46 18.31
N ASP A 124 12.11 7.73 19.53
CA ASP A 124 12.37 6.70 20.54
C ASP A 124 11.10 5.96 21.03
N ARG A 125 9.91 6.46 20.70
CA ARG A 125 8.62 5.82 21.01
C ARG A 125 8.09 4.96 19.86
N GLY A 126 8.84 4.86 18.75
CA GLY A 126 8.42 4.13 17.55
C GLY A 126 7.34 4.86 16.74
N GLU A 127 7.11 6.14 16.99
CA GLU A 127 6.23 6.98 16.19
C GLU A 127 6.96 7.47 14.93
N VAL A 128 6.23 7.67 13.86
CA VAL A 128 6.76 8.16 12.57
C VAL A 128 6.40 9.62 12.36
N LEU A 129 7.31 10.36 11.74
CA LEU A 129 7.13 11.77 11.43
C LEU A 129 6.33 11.92 10.13
N LEU A 130 5.24 12.66 10.18
CA LEU A 130 4.54 13.18 9.00
C LEU A 130 4.63 14.70 8.96
N SER A 131 4.68 15.27 7.76
CA SER A 131 4.63 16.70 7.51
C SER A 131 3.48 17.06 6.58
N SER A 132 2.90 18.26 6.76
CA SER A 132 1.90 18.77 5.83
C SER A 132 2.58 19.44 4.64
N ARG A 133 1.98 19.34 3.47
CA ARG A 133 2.45 20.07 2.28
C ARG A 133 2.21 21.57 2.47
N PRO A 134 3.23 22.41 2.23
CA PRO A 134 3.11 23.85 2.40
C PRO A 134 2.16 24.47 1.38
N GLU A 135 1.68 25.68 1.67
CA GLU A 135 0.90 26.47 0.74
C GLU A 135 1.64 26.71 -0.59
N GLY A 136 0.92 26.70 -1.70
CA GLY A 136 1.47 26.86 -3.06
C GLY A 136 2.01 25.60 -3.71
N LYS A 137 2.14 24.48 -2.99
CA LYS A 137 2.42 23.16 -3.58
C LYS A 137 1.09 22.44 -3.90
N ALA A 138 1.09 21.55 -4.89
CA ALA A 138 -0.05 20.69 -5.16
C ALA A 138 -0.42 19.91 -3.90
N TYR A 139 -1.72 19.73 -3.62
CA TYR A 139 -2.22 19.12 -2.39
C TYR A 139 -1.79 19.83 -1.10
N ALA A 140 -1.76 21.17 -1.10
CA ALA A 140 -1.46 21.98 0.09
C ALA A 140 -2.30 21.54 1.29
N GLY A 141 -1.67 21.39 2.46
CA GLY A 141 -2.32 20.94 3.69
C GLY A 141 -2.46 19.41 3.84
N TYR A 142 -2.22 18.63 2.80
CA TYR A 142 -2.18 17.17 2.90
C TYR A 142 -0.92 16.69 3.63
N TRP A 143 -1.05 15.61 4.38
CA TRP A 143 0.05 15.01 5.15
C TRP A 143 0.79 13.94 4.35
N GLU A 144 2.11 13.95 4.45
CA GLU A 144 3.01 13.05 3.73
C GLU A 144 4.30 12.76 4.51
N PHE A 145 5.12 11.87 3.99
CA PHE A 145 6.51 11.70 4.44
C PHE A 145 7.39 12.74 3.73
N ALA A 146 8.19 13.47 4.50
CA ALA A 146 9.10 14.46 3.96
C ALA A 146 10.13 13.85 2.99
N GLY A 147 10.52 14.62 2.00
CA GLY A 147 11.46 14.21 0.97
C GLY A 147 11.33 15.01 -0.31
N GLY A 148 12.17 14.67 -1.30
CA GLY A 148 12.19 15.42 -2.54
C GLY A 148 12.91 14.72 -3.67
N LYS A 149 13.20 15.46 -4.74
CA LYS A 149 13.81 14.94 -5.96
C LYS A 149 15.29 14.64 -5.75
N VAL A 150 15.76 13.56 -6.35
CA VAL A 150 17.18 13.26 -6.47
C VAL A 150 17.75 14.13 -7.61
N GLU A 151 18.74 14.94 -7.31
CA GLU A 151 19.39 15.81 -8.29
C GLU A 151 20.36 15.03 -9.20
N ALA A 152 20.74 15.64 -10.33
CA ALA A 152 21.65 15.01 -11.27
C ALA A 152 23.03 14.75 -10.62
N GLY A 153 23.48 13.50 -10.65
CA GLY A 153 24.74 13.08 -10.03
C GLY A 153 24.69 12.86 -8.52
N GLU A 154 23.51 13.03 -7.89
CA GLU A 154 23.30 12.79 -6.48
C GLU A 154 22.86 11.35 -6.22
N GLY A 155 23.34 10.74 -5.13
CA GLY A 155 22.81 9.45 -4.67
C GLY A 155 21.57 9.60 -3.81
N GLU A 156 20.68 8.59 -3.81
CA GLU A 156 19.41 8.60 -3.08
C GLU A 156 19.57 9.00 -1.59
N LEU A 157 20.57 8.46 -0.89
CA LEU A 157 20.83 8.82 0.52
C LEU A 157 21.34 10.25 0.69
N ALA A 158 22.10 10.78 -0.28
CA ALA A 158 22.56 12.17 -0.27
C ALA A 158 21.35 13.11 -0.46
N ALA A 159 20.49 12.83 -1.42
CA ALA A 159 19.23 13.54 -1.64
C ALA A 159 18.38 13.56 -0.37
N LEU A 160 18.19 12.41 0.28
CA LEU A 160 17.44 12.30 1.53
C LEU A 160 18.04 13.21 2.62
N ARG A 161 19.35 13.23 2.78
CA ARG A 161 20.05 14.08 3.76
C ARG A 161 19.88 15.56 3.47
N ARG A 162 20.01 15.96 2.20
CA ARG A 162 19.83 17.34 1.75
C ARG A 162 18.40 17.82 2.02
N GLU A 163 17.39 17.08 1.55
CA GLU A 163 15.98 17.43 1.71
C GLU A 163 15.57 17.58 3.19
N PHE A 164 16.00 16.66 4.05
CA PHE A 164 15.69 16.75 5.48
C PHE A 164 16.42 17.91 6.19
N ALA A 165 17.63 18.27 5.72
CA ALA A 165 18.31 19.44 6.23
C ALA A 165 17.63 20.74 5.76
N GLU A 166 17.17 20.79 4.52
CA GLU A 166 16.49 21.93 3.92
C GLU A 166 15.09 22.15 4.50
N GLU A 167 14.24 21.11 4.49
CA GLU A 167 12.84 21.19 4.90
C GLU A 167 12.65 21.21 6.42
N LEU A 168 13.36 20.33 7.14
CA LEU A 168 13.10 20.06 8.56
C LEU A 168 14.26 20.42 9.51
N GLY A 169 15.38 20.86 8.97
CA GLY A 169 16.53 21.30 9.78
C GLY A 169 17.27 20.17 10.51
N ILE A 170 16.97 18.92 10.22
CA ILE A 170 17.61 17.77 10.87
C ILE A 170 18.65 17.09 9.97
N GLN A 171 19.57 16.38 10.60
CA GLN A 171 20.65 15.66 9.91
C GLN A 171 20.36 14.15 9.96
N ILE A 172 20.20 13.53 8.79
CA ILE A 172 20.11 12.08 8.66
C ILE A 172 21.52 11.48 8.65
N ARG A 173 21.78 10.59 9.62
CA ARG A 173 23.06 9.89 9.81
C ARG A 173 23.04 8.52 9.17
N SER A 174 21.96 7.76 9.42
CA SER A 174 21.75 6.44 8.85
C SER A 174 20.30 6.30 8.41
N ALA A 175 20.11 5.59 7.32
CA ALA A 175 18.80 5.24 6.80
C ALA A 175 18.88 3.88 6.10
N VAL A 176 17.84 3.10 6.18
CA VAL A 176 17.72 1.80 5.53
C VAL A 176 16.72 1.94 4.38
N PRO A 177 17.10 1.61 3.13
CA PRO A 177 16.12 1.56 2.04
C PRO A 177 15.00 0.60 2.42
N TRP A 178 13.79 0.88 1.95
CA TRP A 178 12.65 0.02 2.25
C TRP A 178 11.83 -0.27 0.99
N LEU A 179 10.84 0.53 0.67
CA LEU A 179 9.99 0.32 -0.51
C LEU A 179 10.41 1.22 -1.66
N ALA A 180 10.13 0.77 -2.89
CA ALA A 180 10.22 1.58 -4.09
C ALA A 180 8.92 1.46 -4.88
N LYS A 181 8.29 2.58 -5.18
CA LYS A 181 7.03 2.61 -5.96
C LYS A 181 7.20 3.53 -7.15
N THR A 182 6.73 3.08 -8.31
CA THR A 182 6.59 3.93 -9.48
C THR A 182 5.15 4.41 -9.57
N HIS A 183 4.97 5.70 -9.81
CA HIS A 183 3.67 6.32 -9.94
C HIS A 183 3.68 7.37 -11.05
N SER A 184 2.62 7.36 -11.87
CA SER A 184 2.42 8.36 -12.91
C SER A 184 1.38 9.36 -12.44
N TYR A 185 1.82 10.56 -12.09
CA TYR A 185 0.96 11.71 -11.86
C TYR A 185 0.66 12.39 -13.20
N GLU A 186 -0.35 13.23 -13.25
CA GLU A 186 -0.65 14.03 -14.45
C GLU A 186 0.57 14.82 -14.95
N HIS A 187 1.34 15.38 -14.03
CA HIS A 187 2.48 16.26 -14.30
C HIS A 187 3.86 15.58 -14.27
N ALA A 188 3.96 14.33 -13.80
CA ALA A 188 5.24 13.65 -13.63
C ALA A 188 5.11 12.13 -13.56
N HIS A 189 6.12 11.43 -14.11
CA HIS A 189 6.34 10.00 -13.88
C HIS A 189 7.45 9.86 -12.85
N VAL A 190 7.16 9.28 -11.68
CA VAL A 190 8.08 9.29 -10.54
C VAL A 190 8.35 7.87 -10.03
N ARG A 191 9.59 7.64 -9.65
CA ARG A 191 9.98 6.51 -8.81
C ARG A 191 10.28 7.03 -7.41
N LEU A 192 9.42 6.67 -6.45
CA LEU A 192 9.57 7.00 -5.04
C LEU A 192 10.38 5.90 -4.35
N ARG A 193 11.50 6.26 -3.75
CA ARG A 193 12.29 5.40 -2.88
C ARG A 193 12.09 5.82 -1.43
N PHE A 194 11.55 4.92 -0.62
CA PHE A 194 11.30 5.16 0.80
C PHE A 194 12.45 4.60 1.63
N PHE A 195 12.86 5.37 2.65
CA PHE A 195 13.89 5.01 3.58
C PHE A 195 13.35 5.02 5.02
N ARG A 196 13.67 4.01 5.80
CA ARG A 196 13.45 4.01 7.25
C ARG A 196 14.66 4.66 7.92
N VAL A 197 14.40 5.68 8.72
CA VAL A 197 15.40 6.39 9.51
C VAL A 197 15.14 6.07 10.98
N PRO A 198 15.93 5.19 11.61
CA PRO A 198 15.71 4.81 13.02
C PRO A 198 15.93 6.01 13.95
N ALA A 199 15.47 5.90 15.20
CA ALA A 199 15.52 7.00 16.16
C ALA A 199 16.94 7.53 16.42
N ASP A 200 17.94 6.66 16.42
CA ASP A 200 19.35 7.00 16.51
C ASP A 200 19.97 7.41 15.16
N GLY A 201 19.25 7.25 14.08
CA GLY A 201 19.67 7.54 12.71
C GLY A 201 19.59 9.02 12.31
N TRP A 202 19.14 9.91 13.18
CA TRP A 202 19.03 11.33 12.89
C TRP A 202 19.37 12.20 14.12
N ARG A 203 19.61 13.50 13.90
CA ARG A 203 19.89 14.48 14.95
C ARG A 203 19.45 15.88 14.54
N GLY A 204 19.25 16.71 15.54
CA GLY A 204 18.83 18.11 15.43
C GLY A 204 17.45 18.35 15.99
N GLU A 205 16.99 19.57 15.93
CA GLU A 205 15.64 19.97 16.32
C GLU A 205 14.80 20.19 15.07
N LEU A 206 13.59 19.61 15.05
CA LEU A 206 12.65 19.76 13.94
C LEU A 206 12.22 21.22 13.79
N GLN A 207 12.35 21.75 12.60
CA GLN A 207 11.99 23.11 12.19
C GLN A 207 11.14 23.07 10.94
N ALA A 208 10.03 23.78 10.93
CA ALA A 208 9.18 23.93 9.74
C ALA A 208 9.78 25.02 8.81
N ARG A 209 10.82 24.71 8.03
CA ARG A 209 11.56 25.69 7.25
C ARG A 209 10.84 26.17 6.00
N GLU A 210 9.87 25.40 5.52
CA GLU A 210 9.02 25.76 4.38
C GLU A 210 7.59 26.15 4.80
N GLY A 211 7.33 26.34 6.10
CA GLY A 211 6.01 26.67 6.61
C GLY A 211 5.07 25.50 6.78
N GLN A 212 5.57 24.26 6.55
CA GLN A 212 4.83 23.03 6.81
C GLN A 212 4.61 22.82 8.31
N GLN A 213 3.54 22.09 8.64
CA GLN A 213 3.37 21.53 9.97
C GLN A 213 4.01 20.14 10.00
N TRP A 214 4.36 19.64 11.19
CA TRP A 214 4.79 18.27 11.39
C TRP A 214 4.18 17.66 12.65
N ARG A 215 3.95 16.35 12.62
CA ARG A 215 3.43 15.59 13.77
C ARG A 215 3.99 14.18 13.81
N TRP A 216 4.22 13.70 15.04
CA TRP A 216 4.52 12.31 15.30
C TRP A 216 3.24 11.48 15.27
N GLN A 217 3.26 10.35 14.59
CA GLN A 217 2.13 9.47 14.39
C GLN A 217 2.48 8.04 14.75
N ARG A 218 1.61 7.33 15.45
CA ARG A 218 1.80 5.92 15.72
C ARG A 218 1.40 5.09 14.50
N PRO A 219 2.27 4.17 13.99
CA PRO A 219 1.91 3.25 12.92
C PRO A 219 0.58 2.54 13.22
N GLY A 220 -0.35 2.55 12.24
CA GLY A 220 -1.69 2.00 12.40
C GLY A 220 -2.69 2.89 13.14
N ARG A 221 -2.29 4.06 13.68
CA ARG A 221 -3.18 5.03 14.34
C ARG A 221 -2.77 6.44 13.96
N TYR A 222 -3.40 6.97 12.93
CA TYR A 222 -3.10 8.29 12.40
C TYR A 222 -4.22 9.27 12.78
N ASP A 223 -3.86 10.42 13.36
CA ASP A 223 -4.80 11.46 13.82
C ASP A 223 -4.70 12.75 12.98
N VAL A 224 -3.97 12.71 11.88
CA VAL A 224 -3.82 13.83 10.94
C VAL A 224 -4.58 13.55 9.63
N SER A 225 -5.18 14.61 9.07
CA SER A 225 -6.01 14.54 7.86
C SER A 225 -5.98 15.90 7.15
N PRO A 226 -6.17 15.94 5.82
CA PRO A 226 -6.20 14.81 4.89
C PRO A 226 -4.81 14.20 4.66
N MET A 227 -4.78 12.93 4.30
CA MET A 227 -3.55 12.21 4.01
C MET A 227 -3.35 12.14 2.50
N LEU A 228 -2.10 12.30 2.01
CA LEU A 228 -1.80 12.08 0.59
C LEU A 228 -2.22 10.65 0.20
N PRO A 229 -3.06 10.47 -0.82
CA PRO A 229 -3.59 9.17 -1.19
C PRO A 229 -2.51 8.13 -1.50
N ALA A 230 -1.40 8.54 -2.14
CA ALA A 230 -0.25 7.67 -2.42
C ALA A 230 0.37 7.04 -1.16
N ASN A 231 0.13 7.61 0.02
CA ASN A 231 0.67 7.12 1.28
C ASN A 231 -0.18 6.02 1.94
N ALA A 232 -1.45 5.82 1.54
CA ALA A 232 -2.35 4.90 2.23
C ALA A 232 -1.79 3.47 2.34
N ALA A 233 -1.30 2.90 1.23
CA ALA A 233 -0.67 1.58 1.22
C ALA A 233 0.63 1.54 2.05
N LEU A 234 1.38 2.64 2.08
CA LEU A 234 2.61 2.76 2.85
C LEU A 234 2.33 2.81 4.35
N LEU A 235 1.31 3.57 4.75
CA LEU A 235 0.86 3.67 6.14
C LEU A 235 0.33 2.33 6.66
N ALA A 236 -0.38 1.56 5.82
CA ALA A 236 -0.79 0.20 6.14
C ALA A 236 0.43 -0.74 6.31
N ALA A 237 1.41 -0.63 5.40
CA ALA A 237 2.64 -1.43 5.47
C ALA A 237 3.48 -1.14 6.72
N LEU A 238 3.46 0.10 7.23
CA LEU A 238 4.14 0.47 8.48
C LEU A 238 3.53 -0.17 9.73
N ALA A 239 2.26 -0.56 9.67
CA ALA A 239 1.58 -1.26 10.76
C ALA A 239 1.90 -2.76 10.80
N LEU A 240 2.58 -3.30 9.77
CA LEU A 240 2.98 -4.71 9.76
C LEU A 240 4.14 -4.96 10.72
N PRO A 241 4.14 -6.09 11.43
CA PRO A 241 5.25 -6.47 12.30
C PRO A 241 6.59 -6.54 11.56
N THR A 242 7.66 -6.29 12.29
CA THR A 242 9.05 -6.39 11.80
C THR A 242 9.75 -7.65 12.31
N GLN A 243 9.08 -8.46 13.11
CA GLN A 243 9.59 -9.71 13.63
C GLN A 243 8.51 -10.78 13.58
N PHE A 244 8.84 -11.92 13.00
CA PHE A 244 7.99 -13.09 12.91
C PHE A 244 8.73 -14.33 13.39
N SER A 245 7.99 -15.30 13.93
CA SER A 245 8.38 -16.68 14.12
C SER A 245 7.42 -17.59 13.33
N GLY A 246 7.84 -18.82 13.07
CA GLY A 246 7.00 -19.81 12.40
C GLY A 246 7.59 -20.37 11.12
N SER A 247 6.74 -20.99 10.31
CA SER A 247 7.10 -21.67 9.06
C SER A 247 5.94 -21.62 8.05
N LEU A 248 6.15 -22.16 6.84
CA LEU A 248 5.07 -22.29 5.86
C LEU A 248 3.92 -23.18 6.35
N ASN A 249 4.24 -24.20 7.16
CA ASN A 249 3.26 -25.18 7.65
C ASN A 249 2.54 -24.73 8.92
N GLU A 250 3.17 -23.87 9.73
CA GLU A 250 2.61 -23.40 11.01
C GLU A 250 1.99 -21.99 10.88
N GLY A 251 2.32 -21.30 9.78
CA GLY A 251 2.02 -19.89 9.62
C GLY A 251 3.09 -19.00 10.24
N LEU A 252 2.87 -17.68 10.19
CA LEU A 252 3.78 -16.69 10.74
C LEU A 252 3.09 -15.95 11.90
N HIS A 253 3.82 -15.77 12.99
CA HIS A 253 3.31 -15.18 14.23
C HIS A 253 4.22 -14.06 14.71
N ALA A 254 3.62 -12.97 15.15
CA ALA A 254 4.31 -11.88 15.84
C ALA A 254 3.90 -11.77 17.31
N ALA A 255 4.73 -11.14 18.12
CA ALA A 255 4.54 -11.07 19.58
C ALA A 255 3.28 -10.28 20.01
N ASP A 256 2.76 -9.42 19.14
CA ASP A 256 1.56 -8.62 19.37
C ASP A 256 0.23 -9.35 19.04
N GLY A 257 0.32 -10.64 18.67
CA GLY A 257 -0.83 -11.45 18.28
C GLY A 257 -1.16 -11.39 16.78
N PHE A 258 -0.41 -10.63 15.98
CA PHE A 258 -0.55 -10.65 14.54
C PHE A 258 -0.16 -12.02 14.01
N CYS A 259 -0.99 -12.59 13.13
CA CYS A 259 -0.70 -13.88 12.53
C CYS A 259 -1.02 -13.91 11.03
N VAL A 260 -0.28 -14.75 10.31
CA VAL A 260 -0.54 -15.17 8.95
C VAL A 260 -0.73 -16.68 8.98
N LEU A 261 -1.89 -17.15 8.57
CA LEU A 261 -2.24 -18.56 8.59
C LEU A 261 -1.31 -19.37 7.67
N PRO A 262 -1.10 -20.66 7.96
CA PRO A 262 -0.23 -21.50 7.18
C PRO A 262 -0.68 -21.63 5.72
N LEU A 263 0.27 -22.00 4.86
CA LEU A 263 0.01 -22.34 3.46
C LEU A 263 -1.03 -23.48 3.39
N HIS A 264 -2.03 -23.31 2.54
CA HIS A 264 -3.15 -24.25 2.38
C HIS A 264 -4.05 -24.44 3.62
N ALA A 265 -4.11 -23.48 4.53
CA ALA A 265 -5.09 -23.51 5.62
C ALA A 265 -6.51 -23.62 5.07
N ALA A 266 -7.24 -24.65 5.51
CA ALA A 266 -8.63 -24.85 5.11
C ALA A 266 -9.56 -23.86 5.83
N ASN A 267 -10.52 -23.29 5.10
CA ASN A 267 -11.55 -22.40 5.64
C ASN A 267 -11.00 -21.25 6.51
N PRO A 268 -10.14 -20.37 5.98
CA PRO A 268 -9.60 -19.26 6.73
C PRO A 268 -10.75 -18.34 7.20
N PRO A 269 -10.73 -17.86 8.45
CA PRO A 269 -11.73 -16.93 8.94
C PRO A 269 -11.76 -15.63 8.12
N PRO A 270 -12.93 -14.97 7.99
CA PRO A 270 -13.03 -13.65 7.37
C PRO A 270 -12.03 -12.65 7.96
N GLY A 271 -11.39 -11.84 7.12
CA GLY A 271 -10.42 -10.84 7.55
C GLY A 271 -9.05 -11.37 7.96
N SER A 272 -8.83 -12.68 7.91
CA SER A 272 -7.52 -13.29 8.21
C SER A 272 -6.47 -13.01 7.13
N ARG A 273 -5.22 -13.31 7.43
CA ARG A 273 -4.11 -13.35 6.48
C ARG A 273 -3.70 -14.80 6.26
N LEU A 274 -3.35 -15.14 5.02
CA LEU A 274 -3.05 -16.51 4.61
C LEU A 274 -1.80 -16.52 3.72
N LEU A 275 -0.85 -17.40 4.02
CA LEU A 275 0.21 -17.73 3.07
C LEU A 275 -0.41 -18.39 1.83
N ALA A 276 0.01 -18.03 0.63
CA ALA A 276 -0.57 -18.52 -0.60
C ALA A 276 0.48 -18.73 -1.69
N ASP A 277 0.27 -19.68 -2.56
CA ASP A 277 1.02 -19.75 -3.80
C ASP A 277 0.56 -18.65 -4.76
N LEU A 278 1.45 -18.20 -5.67
CA LEU A 278 1.12 -17.19 -6.67
C LEU A 278 -0.08 -17.57 -7.54
N ALA A 279 -0.20 -18.85 -7.87
CA ALA A 279 -1.31 -19.37 -8.66
C ALA A 279 -2.68 -19.15 -7.98
N ASP A 280 -2.71 -19.08 -6.65
CA ASP A 280 -3.93 -18.96 -5.87
C ASP A 280 -4.37 -17.50 -5.68
N LEU A 281 -3.57 -16.52 -6.12
CA LEU A 281 -3.90 -15.09 -5.93
C LEU A 281 -5.20 -14.67 -6.63
N ALA A 282 -5.53 -15.29 -7.75
CA ALA A 282 -6.74 -15.01 -8.53
C ALA A 282 -7.96 -15.84 -8.09
N ALA A 283 -7.80 -16.81 -7.16
CA ALA A 283 -8.91 -17.63 -6.71
C ALA A 283 -9.83 -16.83 -5.78
N ASP A 284 -11.15 -17.12 -5.83
CA ASP A 284 -12.12 -16.51 -4.93
C ASP A 284 -11.70 -16.74 -3.47
N THR A 285 -11.62 -15.65 -2.73
CA THR A 285 -11.34 -15.69 -1.29
C THR A 285 -12.62 -15.46 -0.51
N PRO A 286 -12.78 -16.12 0.64
CA PRO A 286 -13.79 -15.70 1.62
C PRO A 286 -13.59 -14.22 1.99
N ASP A 287 -14.66 -13.54 2.34
CA ASP A 287 -14.71 -12.10 2.60
C ASP A 287 -13.52 -11.60 3.44
N GLY A 288 -12.73 -10.68 2.87
CA GLY A 288 -11.67 -9.99 3.56
C GLY A 288 -10.40 -10.79 3.88
N VAL A 289 -10.25 -12.01 3.39
CA VAL A 289 -9.00 -12.78 3.54
C VAL A 289 -7.91 -12.15 2.66
N ARG A 290 -6.78 -11.80 3.27
CA ARG A 290 -5.63 -11.21 2.60
C ARG A 290 -4.58 -12.28 2.34
N ARG A 291 -4.16 -12.43 1.09
CA ARG A 291 -3.12 -13.41 0.74
C ARG A 291 -1.74 -12.77 0.78
N TRP A 292 -0.80 -13.47 1.40
CA TRP A 292 0.62 -13.18 1.39
C TRP A 292 1.32 -14.20 0.49
N PRO A 293 1.55 -13.86 -0.80
CA PRO A 293 2.08 -14.81 -1.77
C PRO A 293 3.54 -15.17 -1.49
N LEU A 294 3.88 -16.40 -1.82
CA LEU A 294 5.25 -16.86 -1.89
C LEU A 294 5.87 -16.35 -3.19
N VAL A 295 6.96 -15.60 -3.10
CA VAL A 295 7.68 -15.02 -4.25
C VAL A 295 9.13 -15.50 -4.27
N ARG A 296 9.68 -15.74 -5.47
CA ARG A 296 11.06 -16.21 -5.67
C ARG A 296 11.80 -15.47 -6.77
N SER A 297 11.14 -14.50 -7.41
CA SER A 297 11.68 -13.71 -8.52
C SER A 297 11.10 -12.31 -8.57
N ALA A 298 11.71 -11.43 -9.35
CA ALA A 298 11.17 -10.11 -9.62
C ALA A 298 9.80 -10.18 -10.34
N GLY A 299 9.61 -11.19 -11.21
CA GLY A 299 8.31 -11.44 -11.86
C GLY A 299 7.22 -11.80 -10.86
N ASP A 300 7.54 -12.60 -9.85
CA ASP A 300 6.60 -12.95 -8.79
C ASP A 300 6.24 -11.75 -7.93
N ILE A 301 7.21 -10.88 -7.62
CA ILE A 301 6.96 -9.62 -6.92
C ILE A 301 6.03 -8.72 -7.74
N ALA A 302 6.24 -8.64 -9.06
CA ALA A 302 5.36 -7.87 -9.93
C ALA A 302 3.94 -8.44 -9.93
N ALA A 303 3.77 -9.77 -10.01
CA ALA A 303 2.47 -10.43 -9.93
C ALA A 303 1.79 -10.21 -8.57
N ALA A 304 2.53 -10.33 -7.46
CA ALA A 304 2.03 -10.03 -6.12
C ALA A 304 1.57 -8.57 -5.98
N THR A 305 2.33 -7.65 -6.57
CA THR A 305 2.00 -6.22 -6.59
C THR A 305 0.74 -5.94 -7.41
N ALA A 306 0.63 -6.53 -8.59
CA ALA A 306 -0.55 -6.41 -9.45
C ALA A 306 -1.81 -6.99 -8.78
N ALA A 307 -1.67 -8.06 -7.99
CA ALA A 307 -2.73 -8.62 -7.16
C ALA A 307 -2.98 -7.86 -5.86
N GLN A 308 -2.29 -6.75 -5.62
CA GLN A 308 -2.40 -5.90 -4.42
C GLN A 308 -2.15 -6.62 -3.10
N ALA A 309 -1.24 -7.57 -3.09
CA ALA A 309 -0.85 -8.22 -1.86
C ALA A 309 -0.37 -7.20 -0.81
N GLU A 310 -0.84 -7.36 0.43
CA GLU A 310 -0.44 -6.50 1.57
C GLU A 310 1.06 -6.62 1.87
N ALA A 311 1.62 -7.84 1.70
CA ALA A 311 3.02 -8.20 1.79
C ALA A 311 3.27 -9.48 1.00
N ALA A 312 4.53 -9.83 0.78
CA ALA A 312 4.92 -11.12 0.22
C ALA A 312 5.96 -11.81 1.09
N VAL A 313 6.04 -13.14 0.97
CA VAL A 313 7.04 -13.94 1.67
C VAL A 313 8.01 -14.52 0.65
N TRP A 314 9.31 -14.38 0.90
CA TRP A 314 10.37 -14.96 0.09
C TRP A 314 11.00 -16.12 0.84
N PRO A 315 10.70 -17.37 0.46
CA PRO A 315 11.39 -18.54 0.98
C PRO A 315 12.83 -18.56 0.43
N ALA A 316 13.80 -18.47 1.35
CA ALA A 316 15.22 -18.57 1.01
C ALA A 316 15.70 -20.00 1.29
N ASP A 317 15.41 -20.89 0.33
CA ASP A 317 15.66 -22.33 0.47
C ASP A 317 17.14 -22.71 0.40
N ASN A 318 17.96 -21.85 -0.22
CA ASN A 318 19.40 -22.03 -0.42
C ASN A 318 20.12 -20.69 -0.61
N VAL A 319 21.45 -20.75 -0.75
CA VAL A 319 22.30 -19.55 -0.95
C VAL A 319 21.90 -18.76 -2.19
N THR A 320 21.54 -19.43 -3.29
CA THR A 320 21.14 -18.76 -4.54
C THR A 320 19.86 -17.94 -4.32
N ALA A 321 18.83 -18.52 -3.71
CA ALA A 321 17.59 -17.84 -3.39
C ALA A 321 17.83 -16.68 -2.41
N ALA A 322 18.75 -16.85 -1.45
CA ALA A 322 19.13 -15.80 -0.52
C ALA A 322 19.81 -14.59 -1.19
N GLU A 323 20.71 -14.82 -2.14
CA GLU A 323 21.36 -13.75 -2.93
C GLU A 323 20.37 -13.08 -3.89
N GLN A 324 19.46 -13.84 -4.51
CA GLN A 324 18.40 -13.27 -5.33
C GLN A 324 17.48 -12.34 -4.53
N ALA A 325 17.15 -12.72 -3.30
CA ALA A 325 16.39 -11.84 -2.39
C ALA A 325 17.17 -10.55 -2.08
N CYS A 326 18.49 -10.64 -1.82
CA CYS A 326 19.33 -9.45 -1.64
C CYS A 326 19.27 -8.52 -2.87
N ALA A 327 19.40 -9.08 -4.07
CA ALA A 327 19.36 -8.32 -5.31
C ALA A 327 17.99 -7.65 -5.54
N ALA A 328 16.89 -8.37 -5.27
CA ALA A 328 15.53 -7.82 -5.38
C ALA A 328 15.31 -6.65 -4.41
N LEU A 329 15.69 -6.81 -3.14
CA LEU A 329 15.61 -5.74 -2.13
C LEU A 329 16.45 -4.52 -2.50
N ALA A 330 17.68 -4.72 -2.96
CA ALA A 330 18.58 -3.66 -3.40
C ALA A 330 18.01 -2.86 -4.58
N ALA A 331 17.40 -3.55 -5.55
CA ALA A 331 16.71 -2.92 -6.68
C ALA A 331 15.46 -2.11 -6.24
N GLY A 332 14.91 -2.43 -5.07
CA GLY A 332 13.71 -1.82 -4.50
C GLY A 332 12.44 -2.60 -4.85
N VAL A 333 11.73 -3.01 -3.82
CA VAL A 333 10.48 -3.77 -3.93
C VAL A 333 9.27 -2.87 -3.66
N PRO A 334 8.14 -3.04 -4.37
CA PRO A 334 6.98 -2.15 -4.24
C PRO A 334 6.05 -2.51 -3.08
N LEU A 335 6.27 -3.66 -2.43
CA LEU A 335 5.50 -4.13 -1.27
C LEU A 335 6.43 -4.72 -0.19
N PRO A 336 5.99 -4.76 1.08
CA PRO A 336 6.75 -5.36 2.17
C PRO A 336 7.15 -6.80 1.88
N LEU A 337 8.44 -7.11 2.01
CA LEU A 337 8.98 -8.46 1.76
C LEU A 337 9.47 -9.08 3.06
N VAL A 338 8.88 -10.21 3.43
CA VAL A 338 9.26 -11.02 4.59
C VAL A 338 10.13 -12.17 4.13
N LEU A 339 11.34 -12.31 4.70
CA LEU A 339 12.30 -13.35 4.35
C LEU A 339 12.14 -14.55 5.26
N LEU A 340 11.97 -15.73 4.67
CA LEU A 340 11.85 -16.99 5.38
C LEU A 340 13.07 -17.88 5.07
N PRO A 341 14.12 -17.89 5.91
CA PRO A 341 15.27 -18.74 5.72
C PRO A 341 14.93 -20.20 6.01
N ALA A 342 15.42 -21.13 5.18
CA ALA A 342 15.18 -22.57 5.35
C ALA A 342 15.87 -23.17 6.59
N ASN A 343 16.91 -22.52 7.10
CA ASN A 343 17.66 -23.01 8.25
C ASN A 343 18.41 -21.89 8.98
N ALA A 344 18.90 -22.21 10.19
CA ALA A 344 19.65 -21.27 11.04
C ALA A 344 20.94 -20.75 10.39
N ALA A 345 21.61 -21.53 9.55
CA ALA A 345 22.85 -21.11 8.89
C ALA A 345 22.59 -20.03 7.85
N LEU A 346 21.52 -20.14 7.07
CA LEU A 346 21.09 -19.11 6.14
C LEU A 346 20.62 -17.84 6.91
N ALA A 347 19.85 -18.03 7.97
CA ALA A 347 19.41 -16.93 8.82
C ALA A 347 20.61 -16.15 9.39
N ALA A 348 21.58 -16.84 10.00
CA ALA A 348 22.77 -16.24 10.58
C ALA A 348 23.64 -15.50 9.54
N ARG A 349 23.68 -16.00 8.32
CA ARG A 349 24.49 -15.41 7.24
C ARG A 349 23.83 -14.21 6.57
N TYR A 350 22.50 -14.19 6.43
CA TYR A 350 21.81 -13.26 5.55
C TYR A 350 20.87 -12.30 6.28
N ALA A 351 20.42 -12.56 7.50
CA ALA A 351 19.38 -11.76 8.15
C ALA A 351 19.73 -10.27 8.22
N GLU A 352 20.94 -9.92 8.65
CA GLU A 352 21.38 -8.51 8.72
C GLU A 352 21.47 -7.88 7.33
N ARG A 353 21.94 -8.62 6.32
CA ARG A 353 22.03 -8.15 4.94
C ARG A 353 20.64 -7.87 4.35
N TRP A 354 19.68 -8.76 4.58
CA TRP A 354 18.30 -8.56 4.12
C TRP A 354 17.66 -7.37 4.80
N LEU A 355 17.79 -7.23 6.12
CA LEU A 355 17.25 -6.08 6.86
C LEU A 355 17.90 -4.77 6.39
N ALA A 356 19.22 -4.75 6.20
CA ALA A 356 19.94 -3.59 5.69
C ALA A 356 19.58 -3.26 4.22
N ALA A 357 19.15 -4.25 3.44
CA ALA A 357 18.67 -4.07 2.07
C ALA A 357 17.19 -3.66 1.99
N GLY A 358 16.45 -3.67 3.11
CA GLY A 358 15.08 -3.18 3.16
C GLY A 358 14.00 -4.25 3.34
N ALA A 359 14.34 -5.44 3.81
CA ALA A 359 13.33 -6.43 4.18
C ALA A 359 12.39 -5.88 5.26
N GLN A 360 11.11 -6.26 5.18
CA GLN A 360 10.12 -5.97 6.22
C GLN A 360 10.48 -6.69 7.51
N ALA A 361 10.78 -7.95 7.39
CA ALA A 361 11.15 -8.83 8.50
C ALA A 361 11.95 -10.04 7.99
N VAL A 362 12.64 -10.69 8.92
CA VAL A 362 13.20 -12.02 8.74
C VAL A 362 12.54 -12.94 9.75
N VAL A 363 11.95 -14.03 9.27
CA VAL A 363 11.29 -15.03 10.13
C VAL A 363 12.34 -15.77 10.94
N ARG A 364 12.16 -15.83 12.24
CA ARG A 364 12.95 -16.66 13.13
C ARG A 364 12.28 -18.04 13.21
N GLY A 365 13.00 -19.09 12.91
CA GLY A 365 12.50 -20.44 13.15
C GLY A 365 12.19 -20.64 14.62
N SER A 366 11.17 -21.42 14.96
CA SER A 366 11.06 -22.02 16.29
C SER A 366 12.32 -22.88 16.51
N GLU A 367 12.84 -22.97 17.73
CA GLU A 367 14.05 -23.79 18.03
C GLU A 367 13.92 -25.23 17.54
N ASP A 368 12.69 -25.72 17.32
CA ASP A 368 12.38 -27.07 16.81
C ASP A 368 12.44 -27.19 15.28
N ASN A 369 12.38 -26.11 14.51
CA ASN A 369 12.44 -26.14 13.03
C ASN A 369 13.88 -26.16 12.48
N PHE A 370 14.88 -26.07 13.34
CA PHE A 370 16.31 -26.16 12.97
C PHE A 370 16.99 -27.45 13.45
N ARG A 371 16.19 -28.47 13.87
CA ARG A 371 16.69 -29.81 14.20
C ARG A 371 16.41 -30.82 13.11
#